data_7facf29335073cc6fcb579ce926be9bc
#
_entry.id   7facf29335073cc6fcb579ce926be9bc
#
_cell.length_a   1.000
_cell.length_b   1.000
_cell.length_c   1.000
_cell.angle_alpha   90.00
_cell.angle_beta   90.00
_cell.angle_gamma   90.00
#
_symmetry.space_group_name_H-M   'P 1'
#
loop_
_entity.id
_entity.type
_entity.pdbx_description
1 polymer ?
#
loop_
_entity_poly.entity_id
_entity_poly.type
_entity_poly.pdbx_seq_one_letter_code
_entity_poly.pdbx_strand_id
1 'polypeptide(L)'
;ELSWNSRKSKGELARMAKTLAAVDLAIRNDRVLNRRMASTIHHVQLRTAAQLSLSDALTELSVAAQSLGLGMSAPTEGEREHYMMEARERMIKLAGTLEPRTMGVATFEGESLVLMLRLIVVDFMEATGMSHKDAVAVL
;
A
#
# COMPACT_ATOMS: atom_id res chain seq x y z
N GLU A 1 -2.37 -27.42 -28.30
CA GLU A 1 -2.20 -25.94 -28.28
C GLU A 1 -3.33 -25.24 -27.52
N LEU A 2 -4.62 -25.59 -27.75
CA LEU A 2 -5.78 -24.99 -27.05
C LEU A 2 -5.75 -25.17 -25.52
N SER A 3 -5.27 -26.30 -25.03
CA SER A 3 -5.23 -26.57 -23.56
C SER A 3 -4.13 -25.75 -22.84
N TRP A 4 -3.03 -25.44 -23.51
CA TRP A 4 -1.92 -24.65 -22.94
C TRP A 4 -2.30 -23.18 -22.83
N ASN A 5 -2.91 -22.60 -23.89
CA ASN A 5 -3.43 -21.24 -23.87
C ASN A 5 -4.53 -21.04 -22.81
N SER A 6 -5.38 -22.04 -22.63
CA SER A 6 -6.43 -22.03 -21.59
C SER A 6 -5.86 -22.02 -20.18
N ARG A 7 -4.78 -22.75 -19.91
CA ARG A 7 -4.11 -22.76 -18.59
C ARG A 7 -3.40 -21.45 -18.30
N LYS A 8 -2.71 -20.88 -19.30
CA LYS A 8 -2.05 -19.58 -19.19
C LYS A 8 -3.06 -18.47 -18.89
N SER A 9 -4.16 -18.44 -19.64
CA SER A 9 -5.26 -17.48 -19.43
C SER A 9 -5.90 -17.59 -18.04
N LYS A 10 -6.11 -18.82 -17.54
CA LYS A 10 -6.62 -19.04 -16.17
C LYS A 10 -5.66 -18.52 -15.10
N GLY A 11 -4.35 -18.70 -15.27
CA GLY A 11 -3.33 -18.20 -14.35
C GLY A 11 -3.28 -16.66 -14.33
N GLU A 12 -3.42 -16.03 -15.48
CA GLU A 12 -3.48 -14.57 -15.60
C GLU A 12 -4.73 -14.00 -14.92
N LEU A 13 -5.89 -14.59 -15.17
CA LEU A 13 -7.15 -14.20 -14.52
C LEU A 13 -7.08 -14.35 -13.00
N ALA A 14 -6.49 -15.43 -12.49
CA ALA A 14 -6.32 -15.64 -11.06
C ALA A 14 -5.39 -14.58 -10.43
N ARG A 15 -4.30 -14.21 -11.11
CA ARG A 15 -3.41 -13.13 -10.66
C ARG A 15 -4.13 -11.78 -10.64
N MET A 16 -4.84 -11.45 -11.69
CA MET A 16 -5.63 -10.21 -11.77
C MET A 16 -6.68 -10.15 -10.67
N ALA A 17 -7.41 -11.23 -10.44
CA ALA A 17 -8.40 -11.30 -9.36
C ALA A 17 -7.76 -11.08 -7.98
N LYS A 18 -6.59 -11.67 -7.72
CA LYS A 18 -5.84 -11.46 -6.47
C LYS A 18 -5.39 -10.00 -6.30
N THR A 19 -4.85 -9.40 -7.36
CA THR A 19 -4.44 -8.00 -7.34
C THR A 19 -5.63 -7.07 -7.07
N LEU A 20 -6.75 -7.29 -7.75
CA LEU A 20 -7.97 -6.51 -7.54
C LEU A 20 -8.52 -6.65 -6.12
N ALA A 21 -8.49 -7.85 -5.55
CA ALA A 21 -8.92 -8.07 -4.16
C ALA A 21 -8.05 -7.32 -3.16
N ALA A 22 -6.72 -7.31 -3.35
CA ALA A 22 -5.79 -6.58 -2.51
C ALA A 22 -5.99 -5.05 -2.64
N VAL A 23 -6.21 -4.55 -3.85
CA VAL A 23 -6.51 -3.12 -4.11
C VAL A 23 -7.84 -2.72 -3.45
N ASP A 24 -8.89 -3.54 -3.56
CA ASP A 24 -10.19 -3.27 -2.90
C ASP A 24 -10.03 -3.16 -1.38
N LEU A 25 -9.24 -4.05 -0.77
CA LEU A 25 -8.95 -4.01 0.65
C LEU A 25 -8.16 -2.75 1.03
N ALA A 26 -7.14 -2.38 0.25
CA ALA A 26 -6.38 -1.15 0.43
C ALA A 26 -7.28 0.10 0.37
N ILE A 27 -8.19 0.18 -0.59
CA ILE A 27 -9.17 1.28 -0.72
C ILE A 27 -10.10 1.34 0.51
N ARG A 28 -10.55 0.21 1.03
CA ARG A 28 -11.37 0.19 2.25
C ARG A 28 -10.60 0.70 3.45
N ASN A 29 -9.36 0.26 3.62
CA ASN A 29 -8.48 0.70 4.71
C ASN A 29 -8.14 2.18 4.57
N ASP A 30 -7.88 2.68 3.36
CA ASP A 30 -7.68 4.11 3.10
C ASP A 30 -8.89 4.97 3.50
N ARG A 31 -10.11 4.54 3.19
CA ARG A 31 -11.32 5.25 3.62
C ARG A 31 -11.46 5.32 5.15
N VAL A 32 -11.06 4.27 5.86
CA VAL A 32 -11.07 4.26 7.33
C VAL A 32 -9.96 5.17 7.85
N LEU A 33 -8.77 5.12 7.25
CA LEU A 33 -7.66 6.01 7.58
C LEU A 33 -8.05 7.47 7.43
N ASN A 34 -8.60 7.86 6.29
CA ASN A 34 -9.02 9.24 6.01
C ASN A 34 -10.03 9.76 7.04
N ARG A 35 -11.02 8.94 7.42
CA ARG A 35 -11.97 9.31 8.47
C ARG A 35 -11.30 9.49 9.83
N ARG A 36 -10.36 8.62 10.20
CA ARG A 36 -9.63 8.73 11.46
C ARG A 36 -8.70 9.92 11.46
N MET A 37 -8.00 10.18 10.35
CA MET A 37 -7.15 11.36 10.21
C MET A 37 -7.94 12.66 10.36
N ALA A 38 -9.09 12.77 9.72
CA ALA A 38 -9.98 13.93 9.87
C ALA A 38 -10.39 14.12 11.33
N SER A 39 -10.78 13.05 12.01
CA SER A 39 -11.11 13.10 13.46
C SER A 39 -9.90 13.52 14.30
N THR A 40 -8.72 12.95 14.03
CA THR A 40 -7.51 13.26 14.78
C THR A 40 -7.08 14.72 14.60
N ILE A 41 -7.14 15.25 13.40
CA ILE A 41 -6.81 16.65 13.09
C ILE A 41 -7.73 17.61 13.86
N HIS A 42 -9.02 17.25 14.03
CA HIS A 42 -9.97 18.09 14.75
C HIS A 42 -9.86 18.00 16.27
N HIS A 43 -9.42 16.87 16.81
CA HIS A 43 -9.46 16.62 18.26
C HIS A 43 -8.10 16.49 18.94
N VAL A 44 -7.03 16.27 18.17
CA VAL A 44 -5.67 16.07 18.71
C VAL A 44 -4.70 17.05 18.04
N GLN A 45 -4.01 17.84 18.85
CA GLN A 45 -2.93 18.68 18.36
C GLN A 45 -1.67 17.83 18.14
N LEU A 46 -1.49 17.35 16.92
CA LEU A 46 -0.22 16.73 16.52
C LEU A 46 0.86 17.82 16.41
N ARG A 47 2.05 17.51 16.90
CA ARG A 47 3.23 18.36 16.69
C ARG A 47 3.53 18.50 15.20
N THR A 48 4.05 19.65 14.78
CA THR A 48 4.38 19.92 13.38
C THR A 48 5.26 18.83 12.75
N ALA A 49 6.26 18.31 13.49
CA ALA A 49 7.09 17.22 13.01
C ALA A 49 6.30 15.94 12.71
N ALA A 50 5.32 15.60 13.55
CA ALA A 50 4.43 14.45 13.32
C ALA A 50 3.53 14.65 12.10
N GLN A 51 3.00 15.87 11.93
CA GLN A 51 2.19 16.23 10.75
C GLN A 51 3.01 16.09 9.45
N LEU A 52 4.25 16.56 9.44
CA LEU A 52 5.16 16.42 8.30
C LEU A 52 5.46 14.95 8.01
N SER A 53 5.80 14.16 9.02
CA SER A 53 6.08 12.72 8.85
C SER A 53 4.88 11.96 8.27
N LEU A 54 3.65 12.26 8.74
CA LEU A 54 2.44 11.67 8.20
C LEU A 54 2.17 12.14 6.77
N SER A 55 2.38 13.43 6.47
CA SER A 55 2.24 13.97 5.11
C SER A 55 3.20 13.33 4.13
N ASP A 56 4.47 13.15 4.52
CA ASP A 56 5.49 12.48 3.71
C ASP A 56 5.10 11.02 3.45
N ALA A 57 4.65 10.31 4.48
CA ALA A 57 4.18 8.92 4.34
C ALA A 57 3.00 8.80 3.37
N LEU A 58 2.03 9.70 3.44
CA LEU A 58 0.88 9.73 2.53
C LEU A 58 1.30 10.07 1.09
N THR A 59 2.27 10.96 0.92
CA THR A 59 2.82 11.32 -0.39
C THR A 59 3.49 10.12 -1.04
N GLU A 60 4.35 9.39 -0.30
CA GLU A 60 4.99 8.17 -0.80
C GLU A 60 3.96 7.08 -1.11
N LEU A 61 2.94 6.90 -0.27
CA LEU A 61 1.84 5.97 -0.51
C LEU A 61 1.10 6.33 -1.81
N SER A 62 0.84 7.61 -2.05
CA SER A 62 0.18 8.09 -3.27
C SER A 62 1.01 7.81 -4.52
N VAL A 63 2.32 8.05 -4.48
CA VAL A 63 3.21 7.77 -5.61
C VAL A 63 3.28 6.27 -5.91
N ALA A 64 3.37 5.44 -4.87
CA ALA A 64 3.36 3.99 -5.06
C ALA A 64 2.01 3.48 -5.59
N ALA A 65 0.90 4.07 -5.17
CA ALA A 65 -0.43 3.76 -5.71
C ALA A 65 -0.53 4.11 -7.21
N GLN A 66 0.08 5.22 -7.64
CA GLN A 66 0.16 5.58 -9.06
C GLN A 66 0.95 4.56 -9.86
N SER A 67 2.14 4.14 -9.37
CA SER A 67 2.93 3.09 -10.02
C SER A 67 2.16 1.78 -10.11
N LEU A 68 1.46 1.37 -9.04
CA LEU A 68 0.59 0.19 -9.06
C LEU A 68 -0.51 0.31 -10.13
N GLY A 69 -1.18 1.46 -10.21
CA GLY A 69 -2.20 1.73 -11.22
C GLY A 69 -1.66 1.65 -12.65
N LEU A 70 -0.48 2.20 -12.90
CA LEU A 70 0.22 2.07 -14.20
C LEU A 70 0.55 0.61 -14.51
N GLY A 71 1.03 -0.15 -13.53
CA GLY A 71 1.30 -1.58 -13.69
C GLY A 71 0.05 -2.40 -14.00
N MET A 72 -1.09 -2.07 -13.38
CA MET A 72 -2.36 -2.76 -13.65
C MET A 72 -2.90 -2.46 -15.06
N SER A 73 -2.64 -1.28 -15.61
CA SER A 73 -3.10 -0.84 -16.92
C SER A 73 -2.05 -0.99 -18.03
N ALA A 74 -0.86 -1.50 -17.71
CA ALA A 74 0.24 -1.60 -18.66
C ALA A 74 -0.08 -2.53 -19.83
N PRO A 75 0.18 -2.11 -21.08
CA PRO A 75 -0.13 -2.89 -22.26
C PRO A 75 0.77 -4.10 -22.47
N THR A 76 1.99 -4.07 -21.90
CA THR A 76 2.98 -5.15 -22.02
C THR A 76 3.36 -5.74 -20.67
N GLU A 77 3.77 -7.00 -20.65
CA GLU A 77 4.22 -7.68 -19.43
C GLU A 77 5.47 -6.99 -18.84
N GLY A 78 6.39 -6.53 -19.68
CA GLY A 78 7.61 -5.86 -19.22
C GLY A 78 7.31 -4.52 -18.52
N GLU A 79 6.38 -3.72 -19.07
CA GLU A 79 5.95 -2.48 -18.43
C GLU A 79 5.21 -2.76 -17.12
N ARG A 80 4.35 -3.77 -17.11
CA ARG A 80 3.66 -4.19 -15.89
C ARG A 80 4.64 -4.58 -14.80
N GLU A 81 5.60 -5.45 -15.11
CA GLU A 81 6.60 -5.89 -14.16
C GLU A 81 7.44 -4.73 -13.63
N HIS A 82 7.83 -3.80 -14.49
CA HIS A 82 8.55 -2.59 -14.11
C HIS A 82 7.77 -1.75 -13.08
N TYR A 83 6.53 -1.40 -13.39
CA TYR A 83 5.71 -0.59 -12.47
C TYR A 83 5.33 -1.31 -11.18
N MET A 84 5.07 -2.62 -11.25
CA MET A 84 4.81 -3.42 -10.04
C MET A 84 6.03 -3.49 -9.13
N MET A 85 7.21 -3.61 -9.71
CA MET A 85 8.47 -3.60 -8.95
C MET A 85 8.73 -2.22 -8.33
N GLU A 86 8.53 -1.14 -9.07
CA GLU A 86 8.64 0.22 -8.56
C GLU A 86 7.67 0.46 -7.38
N ALA A 87 6.41 0.09 -7.51
CA ALA A 87 5.41 0.21 -6.44
C ALA A 87 5.85 -0.58 -5.19
N ARG A 88 6.34 -1.80 -5.37
CA ARG A 88 6.83 -2.66 -4.29
C ARG A 88 8.01 -2.04 -3.56
N GLU A 89 9.02 -1.58 -4.28
CA GLU A 89 10.21 -0.96 -3.68
C GLU A 89 9.86 0.28 -2.86
N ARG A 90 8.95 1.12 -3.36
CA ARG A 90 8.43 2.29 -2.63
C ARG A 90 7.72 1.87 -1.35
N MET A 91 6.89 0.82 -1.39
CA MET A 91 6.19 0.31 -0.21
C MET A 91 7.14 -0.27 0.83
N ILE A 92 8.17 -1.02 0.41
CA ILE A 92 9.19 -1.54 1.30
C ILE A 92 9.94 -0.40 1.99
N LYS A 93 10.33 0.63 1.24
CA LYS A 93 10.99 1.81 1.79
C LYS A 93 10.09 2.54 2.78
N LEU A 94 8.82 2.75 2.43
CA LEU A 94 7.84 3.39 3.30
C LEU A 94 7.63 2.59 4.58
N ALA A 95 7.48 1.26 4.50
CA ALA A 95 7.32 0.38 5.66
C ALA A 95 8.42 0.60 6.71
N GLY A 96 9.68 0.77 6.27
CA GLY A 96 10.82 1.04 7.15
C GLY A 96 10.76 2.40 7.87
N THR A 97 9.90 3.32 7.45
CA THR A 97 9.72 4.63 8.10
C THR A 97 8.50 4.69 9.02
N LEU A 98 7.61 3.72 8.94
CA LEU A 98 6.35 3.68 9.69
C LEU A 98 6.54 3.18 11.13
N GLU A 99 7.28 3.93 11.92
CA GLU A 99 7.50 3.67 13.34
C GLU A 99 6.96 4.85 14.17
N PRO A 100 5.97 4.63 15.07
CA PRO A 100 5.33 5.72 15.80
C PRO A 100 6.29 6.64 16.55
N ARG A 101 7.34 6.08 17.14
CA ARG A 101 8.33 6.86 17.90
C ARG A 101 9.15 7.79 16.98
N THR A 102 9.62 7.28 15.86
CA THR A 102 10.42 8.06 14.90
C THR A 102 9.58 9.10 14.18
N MET A 103 8.28 8.81 13.96
CA MET A 103 7.32 9.75 13.39
C MET A 103 6.84 10.81 14.38
N GLY A 104 7.19 10.70 15.67
CA GLY A 104 6.80 11.67 16.69
C GLY A 104 5.31 11.60 17.08
N VAL A 105 4.63 10.50 16.77
CA VAL A 105 3.22 10.25 17.11
C VAL A 105 3.15 9.35 18.36
N ALA A 106 3.35 9.95 19.53
CA ALA A 106 3.35 9.23 20.81
C ALA A 106 1.98 9.20 21.50
N THR A 107 0.88 9.43 20.77
CA THR A 107 -0.49 9.35 21.27
C THR A 107 -1.16 8.09 20.76
N PHE A 108 -2.15 7.58 21.48
CA PHE A 108 -2.93 6.41 21.06
C PHE A 108 -3.54 6.59 19.66
N GLU A 109 -4.05 7.78 19.38
CA GLU A 109 -4.60 8.14 18.06
C GLU A 109 -3.52 8.13 16.97
N GLY A 110 -2.36 8.69 17.26
CA GLY A 110 -1.23 8.71 16.33
C GLY A 110 -0.67 7.32 16.05
N GLU A 111 -0.49 6.50 17.07
CA GLU A 111 -0.09 5.09 16.92
C GLU A 111 -1.11 4.30 16.10
N SER A 112 -2.40 4.55 16.33
CA SER A 112 -3.48 3.94 15.56
C SER A 112 -3.42 4.31 14.06
N LEU A 113 -3.08 5.56 13.73
CA LEU A 113 -2.90 5.98 12.33
C LEU A 113 -1.71 5.28 11.68
N VAL A 114 -0.60 5.15 12.39
CA VAL A 114 0.59 4.44 11.87
C VAL A 114 0.28 2.97 11.63
N LEU A 115 -0.43 2.30 12.54
CA LEU A 115 -0.87 0.92 12.35
C LEU A 115 -1.76 0.76 11.11
N MET A 116 -2.67 1.70 10.88
CA MET A 116 -3.50 1.68 9.68
C MET A 116 -2.70 1.89 8.39
N LEU A 117 -1.71 2.79 8.40
CA LEU A 117 -0.78 2.95 7.28
C LEU A 117 0.00 1.66 7.00
N ARG A 118 0.47 0.97 8.03
CA ARG A 118 1.13 -0.33 7.91
C ARG A 118 0.24 -1.37 7.23
N LEU A 119 -1.04 -1.45 7.62
CA LEU A 119 -2.00 -2.36 6.97
C LEU A 119 -2.17 -2.06 5.48
N ILE A 120 -2.34 -0.77 5.13
CA ILE A 120 -2.46 -0.35 3.73
C ILE A 120 -1.19 -0.70 2.94
N VAL A 121 -0.02 -0.48 3.51
CA VAL A 121 1.27 -0.84 2.87
C VAL A 121 1.35 -2.34 2.61
N VAL A 122 0.92 -3.19 3.54
CA VAL A 122 0.85 -4.65 3.33
C VAL A 122 -0.09 -4.98 2.17
N ASP A 123 -1.30 -4.41 2.15
CA ASP A 123 -2.26 -4.64 1.08
C ASP A 123 -1.70 -4.23 -0.29
N PHE A 124 -0.99 -3.10 -0.36
CA PHE A 124 -0.33 -2.67 -1.60
C PHE A 124 0.81 -3.61 -2.02
N MET A 125 1.64 -4.07 -1.09
CA MET A 125 2.69 -5.05 -1.39
C MET A 125 2.10 -6.36 -1.93
N GLU A 126 1.00 -6.83 -1.35
CA GLU A 126 0.27 -8.00 -1.86
C GLU A 126 -0.31 -7.74 -3.27
N ALA A 127 -0.82 -6.54 -3.54
CA ALA A 127 -1.31 -6.16 -4.85
C ALA A 127 -0.21 -6.20 -5.92
N THR A 128 1.06 -5.98 -5.55
CA THR A 128 2.20 -6.16 -6.46
C THR A 128 2.60 -7.61 -6.68
N GLY A 129 1.92 -8.57 -6.04
CA GLY A 129 2.20 -10.00 -6.15
C GLY A 129 3.10 -10.57 -5.04
N MET A 130 3.47 -9.78 -4.03
CA MET A 130 4.18 -10.28 -2.85
C MET A 130 3.27 -11.21 -2.03
N SER A 131 3.85 -12.23 -1.38
CA SER A 131 3.07 -13.05 -0.46
C SER A 131 2.72 -12.26 0.81
N HIS A 132 1.58 -12.57 1.45
CA HIS A 132 1.19 -11.93 2.72
C HIS A 132 2.30 -12.07 3.78
N LYS A 133 2.89 -13.27 3.88
CA LYS A 133 3.97 -13.54 4.83
C LYS A 133 5.17 -12.62 4.61
N ASP A 134 5.59 -12.45 3.35
CA ASP A 134 6.74 -11.60 3.02
C ASP A 134 6.40 -10.12 3.21
N ALA A 135 5.19 -9.70 2.85
CA ALA A 135 4.73 -8.33 3.05
C ALA A 135 4.68 -7.93 4.54
N VAL A 136 4.19 -8.82 5.40
CA VAL A 136 4.18 -8.58 6.86
C VAL A 136 5.59 -8.60 7.45
N ALA A 137 6.50 -9.41 6.92
CA ALA A 137 7.87 -9.49 7.40
C ALA A 137 8.70 -8.22 7.14
N VAL A 138 8.23 -7.33 6.26
CA VAL A 138 8.87 -6.03 5.95
C VAL A 138 8.57 -4.96 7.03
N LEU A 139 7.46 -5.10 7.79
CA LEU A 139 7.03 -4.18 8.85
C LEU A 139 7.81 -4.34 10.15
#